data_b4a89aec29d5252554860d9a15026887
#
_entry.id   b4a89aec29d5252554860d9a15026887
#
_cell.length_a   1.000
_cell.length_b   1.000
_cell.length_c   1.000
_cell.angle_alpha   90.00
_cell.angle_beta   90.00
_cell.angle_gamma   90.00
#
_symmetry.space_group_name_H-M   'P 1'
#
loop_
_entity.id
_entity.type
_entity.pdbx_description
1 polymer ?
#
loop_
_entity_poly.entity_id
_entity_poly.type
_entity_poly.pdbx_seq_one_letter_code
_entity_poly.pdbx_strand_id
1 'polypeptide(L)'
;KAGQNKKNFKKTCLELDLNYNIEVMKQKKIRDAIINEFKAIKRQKDWKRRREIIRKNEEKLKNVEKEDVKTLEQVTKNFNHVKVDEFVFKPLKTIKDFADVSNELEICLMQNEYYNKVKEGVSMIYTAIPKGKKIKDGEVFELYVYPDERIALGQLVGFRNKPTKNHEKIKNIVKTFKYENLVGEANV
;
A
#
# COMPACT_ATOMS: atom_id res chain seq x y z
N LYS A 1 13.42 -16.73 25.67
CA LYS A 1 12.58 -17.39 24.62
C LYS A 1 11.30 -18.04 25.16
N ALA A 2 11.28 -18.63 26.37
CA ALA A 2 10.09 -19.28 26.94
C ALA A 2 8.93 -18.32 27.25
N GLY A 3 9.20 -17.12 27.74
CA GLY A 3 8.17 -16.12 28.06
C GLY A 3 7.43 -15.55 26.84
N GLN A 4 8.13 -15.41 25.70
CA GLN A 4 7.55 -14.90 24.46
C GLN A 4 6.60 -15.91 23.81
N ASN A 5 6.92 -17.21 23.89
CA ASN A 5 6.04 -18.28 23.42
C ASN A 5 4.76 -18.39 24.25
N LYS A 6 4.83 -18.14 25.55
CA LYS A 6 3.68 -18.14 26.46
C LYS A 6 2.71 -16.99 26.16
N LYS A 7 3.25 -15.78 25.92
CA LYS A 7 2.48 -14.59 25.56
C LYS A 7 1.78 -14.74 24.20
N ASN A 8 2.47 -15.31 23.20
CA ASN A 8 1.92 -15.57 21.88
C ASN A 8 0.81 -16.62 21.90
N PHE A 9 0.95 -17.68 22.68
CA PHE A 9 -0.08 -18.71 22.82
C PHE A 9 -1.35 -18.17 23.47
N LYS A 10 -1.23 -17.40 24.57
CA LYS A 10 -2.38 -16.75 25.21
C LYS A 10 -3.14 -15.84 24.23
N LYS A 11 -2.41 -15.04 23.45
CA LYS A 11 -2.99 -14.17 22.42
C LYS A 11 -3.73 -15.00 21.36
N THR A 12 -3.12 -16.10 20.90
CA THR A 12 -3.73 -17.01 19.91
C THR A 12 -5.03 -17.64 20.44
N CYS A 13 -5.05 -18.09 21.70
CA CYS A 13 -6.26 -18.65 22.30
C CYS A 13 -7.39 -17.61 22.38
N LEU A 14 -7.08 -16.36 22.76
CA LEU A 14 -8.06 -15.26 22.80
C LEU A 14 -8.60 -14.91 21.40
N GLU A 15 -7.72 -14.89 20.38
CA GLU A 15 -8.12 -14.59 18.99
C GLU A 15 -8.98 -15.72 18.36
N LEU A 16 -8.92 -16.93 18.89
CA LEU A 16 -9.73 -18.09 18.47
C LEU A 16 -10.93 -18.37 19.39
N ASP A 17 -11.21 -17.49 20.35
CA ASP A 17 -12.27 -17.71 21.37
C ASP A 17 -12.09 -19.02 22.15
N LEU A 18 -10.84 -19.43 22.35
CA LEU A 18 -10.52 -20.63 23.10
C LEU A 18 -10.29 -20.32 24.58
N ASN A 19 -10.81 -21.17 25.46
CA ASN A 19 -10.52 -21.08 26.90
C ASN A 19 -9.03 -21.26 27.15
N TYR A 20 -8.41 -20.24 27.74
CA TYR A 20 -7.01 -20.30 28.14
C TYR A 20 -6.85 -21.15 29.38
N ASN A 21 -6.35 -22.37 29.19
CA ASN A 21 -6.09 -23.31 30.29
C ASN A 21 -4.58 -23.50 30.48
N ILE A 22 -4.11 -23.33 31.73
CA ILE A 22 -2.70 -23.49 32.11
C ILE A 22 -2.21 -24.93 31.87
N GLU A 23 -3.08 -25.94 32.07
CA GLU A 23 -2.74 -27.34 31.83
C GLU A 23 -2.47 -27.64 30.35
N VAL A 24 -3.24 -27.04 29.44
CA VAL A 24 -3.01 -27.13 27.98
C VAL A 24 -1.65 -26.55 27.60
N MET A 25 -1.21 -25.51 28.32
CA MET A 25 0.09 -24.89 28.10
C MET A 25 1.28 -25.78 28.42
N LYS A 26 1.14 -26.72 29.33
CA LYS A 26 2.21 -27.68 29.71
C LYS A 26 2.45 -28.70 28.59
N GLN A 27 1.46 -28.96 27.75
CA GLN A 27 1.55 -29.93 26.65
C GLN A 27 2.02 -29.25 25.36
N LYS A 28 3.32 -29.35 25.09
CA LYS A 28 3.96 -28.72 23.92
C LYS A 28 3.27 -29.06 22.59
N LYS A 29 2.91 -30.34 22.39
CA LYS A 29 2.27 -30.79 21.12
C LYS A 29 0.93 -30.10 20.87
N ILE A 30 0.07 -29.99 21.88
CA ILE A 30 -1.26 -29.35 21.75
C ILE A 30 -1.09 -27.86 21.48
N ARG A 31 -0.20 -27.19 22.21
CA ARG A 31 0.11 -25.78 21.98
C ARG A 31 0.60 -25.52 20.57
N ASP A 32 1.53 -26.31 20.06
CA ASP A 32 2.09 -26.16 18.73
C ASP A 32 1.04 -26.43 17.64
N ALA A 33 0.14 -27.40 17.86
CA ALA A 33 -1.01 -27.68 16.98
C ALA A 33 -1.96 -26.47 16.91
N ILE A 34 -2.37 -25.90 18.04
CA ILE A 34 -3.24 -24.72 18.09
C ILE A 34 -2.59 -23.52 17.38
N ILE A 35 -1.28 -23.29 17.60
CA ILE A 35 -0.56 -22.18 16.91
C ILE A 35 -0.52 -22.42 15.40
N ASN A 36 -0.33 -23.65 14.94
CA ASN A 36 -0.29 -23.98 13.52
C ASN A 36 -1.66 -23.81 12.86
N GLU A 37 -2.72 -24.24 13.53
CA GLU A 37 -4.10 -24.07 13.06
C GLU A 37 -4.46 -22.58 12.97
N PHE A 38 -4.14 -21.79 13.99
CA PHE A 38 -4.31 -20.34 13.94
C PHE A 38 -3.60 -19.70 12.74
N LYS A 39 -2.33 -20.10 12.49
CA LYS A 39 -1.59 -19.62 11.32
C LYS A 39 -2.26 -20.00 10.01
N ALA A 40 -2.83 -21.21 9.93
CA ALA A 40 -3.56 -21.66 8.74
C ALA A 40 -4.83 -20.85 8.51
N ILE A 41 -5.65 -20.64 9.55
CA ILE A 41 -6.85 -19.81 9.51
C ILE A 41 -6.50 -18.36 9.09
N LYS A 42 -5.44 -17.79 9.68
CA LYS A 42 -4.98 -16.45 9.34
C LYS A 42 -4.57 -16.34 7.88
N ARG A 43 -3.80 -17.31 7.37
CA ARG A 43 -3.41 -17.36 5.95
C ARG A 43 -4.63 -17.45 5.03
N GLN A 44 -5.64 -18.24 5.40
CA GLN A 44 -6.87 -18.38 4.62
C GLN A 44 -7.69 -17.08 4.59
N LYS A 45 -7.80 -16.36 5.74
CA LYS A 45 -8.45 -15.05 5.81
C LYS A 45 -7.70 -14.01 4.96
N ASP A 46 -6.38 -13.98 5.07
CA ASP A 46 -5.52 -13.09 4.29
C ASP A 46 -5.66 -13.36 2.78
N TRP A 47 -5.68 -14.62 2.38
CA TRP A 47 -5.86 -15.02 0.98
C TRP A 47 -7.23 -14.63 0.43
N LYS A 48 -8.34 -14.86 1.19
CA LYS A 48 -9.69 -14.43 0.82
C LYS A 48 -9.76 -12.91 0.63
N ARG A 49 -9.20 -12.15 1.57
CA ARG A 49 -9.14 -10.69 1.49
C ARG A 49 -8.39 -10.23 0.24
N ARG A 50 -7.22 -10.79 -0.03
CA ARG A 50 -6.42 -10.44 -1.21
C ARG A 50 -7.17 -10.72 -2.51
N ARG A 51 -7.81 -11.89 -2.64
CA ARG A 51 -8.63 -12.22 -3.81
C ARG A 51 -9.78 -11.24 -4.01
N GLU A 52 -10.43 -10.83 -2.94
CA GLU A 52 -11.54 -9.86 -3.00
C GLU A 52 -11.07 -8.49 -3.49
N ILE A 53 -9.91 -8.01 -3.04
CA ILE A 53 -9.31 -6.76 -3.53
C ILE A 53 -9.00 -6.87 -5.03
N ILE A 54 -8.34 -7.94 -5.46
CA ILE A 54 -8.01 -8.16 -6.87
C ILE A 54 -9.28 -8.20 -7.72
N ARG A 55 -10.31 -8.96 -7.32
CA ARG A 55 -11.58 -9.05 -8.04
C ARG A 55 -12.25 -7.68 -8.21
N LYS A 56 -12.31 -6.89 -7.12
CA LYS A 56 -12.88 -5.53 -7.17
C LYS A 56 -12.10 -4.59 -8.08
N ASN A 57 -10.76 -4.68 -8.06
CA ASN A 57 -9.92 -3.88 -8.92
C ASN A 57 -10.07 -4.28 -10.40
N GLU A 58 -10.17 -5.57 -10.69
CA GLU A 58 -10.44 -6.07 -12.06
C GLU A 58 -11.81 -5.62 -12.57
N GLU A 59 -12.85 -5.64 -11.73
CA GLU A 59 -14.18 -5.12 -12.09
C GLU A 59 -14.12 -3.61 -12.38
N LYS A 60 -13.44 -2.84 -11.53
CA LYS A 60 -13.24 -1.40 -11.78
C LYS A 60 -12.48 -1.15 -13.08
N LEU A 61 -11.38 -1.88 -13.33
CA LEU A 61 -10.60 -1.75 -14.57
C LEU A 61 -11.45 -1.97 -15.84
N LYS A 62 -12.36 -2.94 -15.81
CA LYS A 62 -13.26 -3.21 -16.95
C LYS A 62 -14.28 -2.10 -17.21
N ASN A 63 -14.63 -1.35 -16.16
CA ASN A 63 -15.68 -0.34 -16.20
C ASN A 63 -15.15 1.09 -16.35
N VAL A 64 -13.81 1.29 -16.41
CA VAL A 64 -13.23 2.61 -16.66
C VAL A 64 -13.43 2.97 -18.12
N GLU A 65 -13.96 4.17 -18.37
CA GLU A 65 -14.19 4.67 -19.72
C GLU A 65 -12.87 4.92 -20.44
N LYS A 66 -12.85 4.67 -21.77
CA LYS A 66 -11.64 4.89 -22.58
C LYS A 66 -11.18 6.34 -22.57
N GLU A 67 -12.10 7.28 -22.44
CA GLU A 67 -11.81 8.70 -22.34
C GLU A 67 -11.07 9.04 -21.06
N ASP A 68 -11.47 8.45 -19.93
CA ASP A 68 -10.81 8.61 -18.64
C ASP A 68 -9.37 8.10 -18.67
N VAL A 69 -9.13 6.96 -19.34
CA VAL A 69 -7.78 6.42 -19.54
C VAL A 69 -6.89 7.40 -20.29
N LYS A 70 -7.38 7.91 -21.42
CA LYS A 70 -6.63 8.87 -22.26
C LYS A 70 -6.33 10.17 -21.50
N THR A 71 -7.32 10.72 -20.81
CA THR A 71 -7.17 11.96 -20.04
C THR A 71 -6.15 11.78 -18.92
N LEU A 72 -6.22 10.66 -18.18
CA LEU A 72 -5.23 10.36 -17.14
C LEU A 72 -3.81 10.27 -17.71
N GLU A 73 -3.62 9.54 -18.81
CA GLU A 73 -2.32 9.38 -19.46
C GLU A 73 -1.77 10.73 -19.99
N GLN A 74 -2.63 11.60 -20.51
CA GLN A 74 -2.24 12.95 -20.94
C GLN A 74 -1.76 13.80 -19.76
N VAL A 75 -2.50 13.83 -18.65
CA VAL A 75 -2.13 14.60 -17.46
C VAL A 75 -0.83 14.10 -16.85
N THR A 76 -0.67 12.78 -16.76
CA THR A 76 0.49 12.16 -16.10
C THR A 76 1.71 12.02 -17.00
N LYS A 77 1.61 12.36 -18.29
CA LYS A 77 2.69 12.20 -19.28
C LYS A 77 4.01 12.79 -18.78
N ASN A 78 3.95 13.97 -18.21
CA ASN A 78 5.12 14.74 -17.77
C ASN A 78 5.50 14.50 -16.31
N PHE A 79 4.87 13.54 -15.61
CA PHE A 79 5.26 13.22 -14.24
C PHE A 79 6.59 12.47 -14.22
N ASN A 80 7.53 12.95 -13.41
CA ASN A 80 8.89 12.45 -13.36
C ASN A 80 9.07 11.36 -12.32
N HIS A 81 9.93 10.39 -12.62
CA HIS A 81 10.52 9.51 -11.62
C HIS A 81 11.60 10.27 -10.87
N VAL A 82 11.57 10.23 -9.55
CA VAL A 82 12.55 10.89 -8.69
C VAL A 82 13.33 9.85 -7.90
N LYS A 83 14.66 10.00 -7.83
CA LYS A 83 15.53 9.13 -7.04
C LYS A 83 16.20 9.98 -5.96
N VAL A 84 15.93 9.68 -4.70
CA VAL A 84 16.52 10.35 -3.55
C VAL A 84 16.99 9.29 -2.57
N ASP A 85 18.24 9.37 -2.14
CA ASP A 85 18.85 8.41 -1.25
C ASP A 85 18.69 6.96 -1.73
N GLU A 86 18.16 6.10 -0.86
CA GLU A 86 17.86 4.71 -1.17
C GLU A 86 16.46 4.48 -1.75
N PHE A 87 15.69 5.52 -2.06
CA PHE A 87 14.32 5.40 -2.57
C PHE A 87 14.21 5.76 -4.04
N VAL A 88 13.26 5.10 -4.69
CA VAL A 88 12.75 5.45 -6.01
C VAL A 88 11.30 5.86 -5.85
N PHE A 89 10.99 7.07 -6.23
CA PHE A 89 9.65 7.64 -6.25
C PHE A 89 9.10 7.53 -7.67
N LYS A 90 8.02 6.75 -7.84
CA LYS A 90 7.41 6.49 -9.15
C LYS A 90 5.99 7.02 -9.18
N PRO A 91 5.64 7.91 -10.13
CA PRO A 91 4.27 8.34 -10.33
C PRO A 91 3.39 7.18 -10.83
N LEU A 92 2.13 7.17 -10.45
CA LEU A 92 1.12 6.31 -11.05
C LEU A 92 0.56 7.04 -12.27
N LYS A 93 0.85 6.53 -13.46
CA LYS A 93 0.53 7.19 -14.74
C LYS A 93 -0.67 6.58 -15.45
N THR A 94 -0.95 5.31 -15.20
CA THR A 94 -1.99 4.56 -15.87
C THR A 94 -2.98 3.97 -14.86
N ILE A 95 -4.20 3.72 -15.28
CA ILE A 95 -5.19 3.01 -14.44
C ILE A 95 -4.65 1.67 -13.95
N LYS A 96 -3.83 1.01 -14.79
CA LYS A 96 -3.17 -0.24 -14.43
C LYS A 96 -2.20 -0.04 -13.26
N ASP A 97 -1.43 1.05 -13.22
CA ASP A 97 -0.53 1.34 -12.08
C ASP A 97 -1.32 1.46 -10.78
N PHE A 98 -2.48 2.14 -10.80
CA PHE A 98 -3.35 2.23 -9.63
C PHE A 98 -3.85 0.87 -9.17
N ALA A 99 -4.24 0.00 -10.11
CA ALA A 99 -4.68 -1.35 -9.79
C ALA A 99 -3.55 -2.21 -9.23
N ASP A 100 -2.37 -2.18 -9.84
CA ASP A 100 -1.20 -2.97 -9.44
C ASP A 100 -0.74 -2.55 -8.02
N VAL A 101 -0.64 -1.24 -7.74
CA VAL A 101 -0.29 -0.75 -6.40
C VAL A 101 -1.37 -1.09 -5.37
N SER A 102 -2.65 -0.94 -5.73
CA SER A 102 -3.78 -1.34 -4.88
C SER A 102 -3.73 -2.82 -4.51
N ASN A 103 -3.41 -3.69 -5.47
CA ASN A 103 -3.30 -5.13 -5.27
C ASN A 103 -2.08 -5.51 -4.42
N GLU A 104 -0.91 -4.91 -4.68
CA GLU A 104 0.33 -5.23 -3.97
C GLU A 104 0.33 -4.71 -2.53
N LEU A 105 -0.22 -3.53 -2.29
CA LEU A 105 -0.33 -2.94 -0.95
C LEU A 105 -1.61 -3.37 -0.20
N GLU A 106 -2.55 -4.07 -0.83
CA GLU A 106 -3.87 -4.43 -0.28
C GLU A 106 -4.64 -3.22 0.29
N ILE A 107 -4.68 -2.13 -0.48
CA ILE A 107 -5.35 -0.86 -0.15
C ILE A 107 -6.45 -0.52 -1.15
N CYS A 108 -7.34 0.41 -0.80
CA CYS A 108 -8.50 0.78 -1.62
C CYS A 108 -8.22 1.93 -2.62
N LEU A 109 -7.05 1.93 -3.26
CA LEU A 109 -6.64 3.02 -4.16
C LEU A 109 -7.58 3.15 -5.38
N MET A 110 -7.97 2.02 -5.97
CA MET A 110 -8.90 1.97 -7.11
C MET A 110 -10.34 2.29 -6.72
N GLN A 111 -10.82 1.78 -5.57
CA GLN A 111 -12.21 2.00 -5.14
C GLN A 111 -12.49 3.43 -4.71
N ASN A 112 -11.49 4.14 -4.20
CA ASN A 112 -11.63 5.53 -3.76
C ASN A 112 -11.37 6.53 -4.89
N GLU A 113 -11.24 6.04 -6.12
CA GLU A 113 -11.20 6.88 -7.33
C GLU A 113 -10.07 7.94 -7.32
N TYR A 114 -8.94 7.62 -6.70
CA TYR A 114 -7.78 8.53 -6.68
C TYR A 114 -7.32 8.93 -8.08
N TYR A 115 -7.51 8.08 -9.09
CA TYR A 115 -7.20 8.40 -10.47
C TYR A 115 -8.04 9.56 -11.02
N ASN A 116 -9.29 9.77 -10.53
CA ASN A 116 -10.10 10.92 -10.91
C ASN A 116 -9.46 12.23 -10.43
N LYS A 117 -8.99 12.28 -9.17
CA LYS A 117 -8.29 13.44 -8.65
C LYS A 117 -7.02 13.78 -9.45
N VAL A 118 -6.29 12.73 -9.91
CA VAL A 118 -5.11 12.93 -10.76
C VAL A 118 -5.51 13.41 -12.14
N LYS A 119 -6.55 12.83 -12.74
CA LYS A 119 -7.13 13.26 -14.02
C LYS A 119 -7.58 14.74 -13.99
N GLU A 120 -8.15 15.17 -12.86
CA GLU A 120 -8.57 16.56 -12.61
C GLU A 120 -7.40 17.51 -12.30
N GLY A 121 -6.17 17.00 -12.16
CA GLY A 121 -4.99 17.80 -11.86
C GLY A 121 -4.88 18.30 -10.42
N VAL A 122 -5.77 17.83 -9.52
CA VAL A 122 -5.78 18.26 -8.10
C VAL A 122 -4.91 17.41 -7.20
N SER A 123 -4.42 16.28 -7.69
CA SER A 123 -3.53 15.38 -6.96
C SER A 123 -2.50 14.71 -7.87
N MET A 124 -1.36 14.34 -7.29
CA MET A 124 -0.39 13.42 -7.86
C MET A 124 -0.25 12.23 -6.91
N ILE A 125 -0.22 11.02 -7.46
CA ILE A 125 -0.02 9.79 -6.67
C ILE A 125 1.30 9.15 -7.04
N TYR A 126 2.12 8.89 -6.03
CA TYR A 126 3.44 8.31 -6.17
C TYR A 126 3.61 7.10 -5.25
N THR A 127 4.44 6.16 -5.68
CA THR A 127 5.00 5.14 -4.79
C THR A 127 6.41 5.55 -4.37
N ALA A 128 6.77 5.28 -3.10
CA ALA A 128 8.13 5.38 -2.57
C ALA A 128 8.64 3.96 -2.28
N ILE A 129 9.53 3.47 -3.13
CA ILE A 129 10.02 2.08 -3.07
C ILE A 129 11.53 2.11 -2.76
N PRO A 130 12.00 1.40 -1.73
CA PRO A 130 13.43 1.25 -1.51
C PRO A 130 14.09 0.56 -2.72
N LYS A 131 15.28 1.03 -3.12
CA LYS A 131 16.02 0.45 -4.26
C LYS A 131 16.18 -1.06 -4.12
N GLY A 132 15.91 -1.80 -5.20
CA GLY A 132 15.97 -3.25 -5.23
C GLY A 132 14.85 -3.99 -4.48
N LYS A 133 13.85 -3.27 -3.96
CA LYS A 133 12.69 -3.84 -3.29
C LYS A 133 11.43 -3.84 -4.18
N LYS A 134 10.39 -4.54 -3.72
CA LYS A 134 9.08 -4.63 -4.42
C LYS A 134 8.13 -3.54 -3.90
N ILE A 135 7.04 -3.30 -4.62
CA ILE A 135 5.99 -2.35 -4.24
C ILE A 135 5.49 -2.61 -2.81
N LYS A 136 5.27 -3.87 -2.44
CA LYS A 136 4.81 -4.26 -1.09
C LYS A 136 5.73 -3.84 0.06
N ASP A 137 7.00 -3.54 -0.23
CA ASP A 137 8.00 -3.11 0.76
C ASP A 137 8.07 -1.58 0.86
N GLY A 138 7.32 -0.88 0.01
CA GLY A 138 7.26 0.58 -0.07
C GLY A 138 5.97 1.16 0.49
N GLU A 139 5.76 2.42 0.18
CA GLU A 139 4.57 3.19 0.52
C GLU A 139 4.03 3.89 -0.72
N VAL A 140 2.74 4.22 -0.72
CA VAL A 140 2.10 5.10 -1.68
C VAL A 140 1.69 6.38 -0.98
N PHE A 141 1.79 7.51 -1.67
CA PHE A 141 1.40 8.80 -1.13
C PHE A 141 0.69 9.68 -2.16
N GLU A 142 -0.15 10.56 -1.64
CA GLU A 142 -0.85 11.58 -2.37
C GLU A 142 -0.21 12.93 -2.11
N LEU A 143 0.03 13.69 -3.17
CA LEU A 143 0.38 15.11 -3.12
C LEU A 143 -0.81 15.90 -3.65
N TYR A 144 -1.40 16.75 -2.84
CA TYR A 144 -2.35 17.76 -3.32
C TYR A 144 -1.62 18.81 -4.13
N VAL A 145 -2.21 19.20 -5.26
CA VAL A 145 -1.69 20.24 -6.17
C VAL A 145 -2.62 21.45 -6.06
N TYR A 146 -2.04 22.59 -5.72
CA TYR A 146 -2.76 23.86 -5.65
C TYR A 146 -2.62 24.64 -6.97
N PRO A 147 -3.55 25.58 -7.28
CA PRO A 147 -3.50 26.37 -8.52
C PRO A 147 -2.22 27.18 -8.72
N ASP A 148 -1.50 27.49 -7.65
CA ASP A 148 -0.22 28.21 -7.64
C ASP A 148 0.99 27.26 -7.66
N GLU A 149 0.79 26.01 -8.09
CA GLU A 149 1.81 24.95 -8.18
C GLU A 149 2.46 24.55 -6.84
N ARG A 150 1.94 25.03 -5.71
CA ARG A 150 2.31 24.46 -4.42
C ARG A 150 1.81 23.04 -4.32
N ILE A 151 2.58 22.21 -3.64
CA ILE A 151 2.19 20.83 -3.31
C ILE A 151 2.18 20.62 -1.80
N ALA A 152 1.28 19.77 -1.33
CA ALA A 152 1.22 19.38 0.06
C ALA A 152 1.04 17.87 0.17
N LEU A 153 1.77 17.25 1.10
CA LEU A 153 1.59 15.83 1.40
C LEU A 153 0.20 15.62 2.00
N GLY A 154 -0.59 14.82 1.33
CA GLY A 154 -1.85 14.30 1.81
C GLY A 154 -1.65 13.01 2.61
N GLN A 155 -2.06 11.90 2.05
CA GLN A 155 -1.93 10.59 2.67
C GLN A 155 -0.61 9.91 2.29
N LEU A 156 0.01 9.21 3.25
CA LEU A 156 1.17 8.34 3.05
C LEU A 156 0.92 7.02 3.77
N VAL A 157 0.84 5.91 3.02
CA VAL A 157 0.47 4.60 3.56
C VAL A 157 1.24 3.46 2.87
N GLY A 158 1.55 2.43 3.64
CA GLY A 158 2.11 1.19 3.14
C GLY A 158 1.11 0.05 3.11
N PHE A 159 1.61 -1.17 3.17
CA PHE A 159 0.82 -2.39 3.13
C PHE A 159 -0.32 -2.38 4.17
N ARG A 160 -1.57 -2.58 3.71
CA ARG A 160 -2.80 -2.55 4.52
C ARG A 160 -2.98 -1.25 5.32
N ASN A 161 -2.64 -0.12 4.72
CA ASN A 161 -2.70 1.21 5.34
C ASN A 161 -1.82 1.36 6.60
N LYS A 162 -0.78 0.56 6.71
CA LYS A 162 0.16 0.64 7.84
C LYS A 162 1.45 1.33 7.39
N PRO A 163 2.06 2.16 8.24
CA PRO A 163 3.36 2.73 7.93
C PRO A 163 4.43 1.63 7.86
N THR A 164 5.40 1.80 6.96
CA THR A 164 6.60 0.96 6.93
C THR A 164 7.62 1.43 7.97
N LYS A 165 8.71 0.69 8.13
CA LYS A 165 9.84 1.13 8.97
C LYS A 165 10.52 2.41 8.46
N ASN A 166 10.30 2.75 7.19
CA ASN A 166 10.89 3.92 6.52
C ASN A 166 9.92 5.12 6.45
N HIS A 167 8.75 5.01 7.06
CA HIS A 167 7.67 6.01 6.95
C HIS A 167 8.13 7.45 7.21
N GLU A 168 8.78 7.70 8.35
CA GLU A 168 9.23 9.05 8.71
C GLU A 168 10.33 9.54 7.76
N LYS A 169 11.22 8.65 7.30
CA LYS A 169 12.25 9.03 6.32
C LYS A 169 11.63 9.42 4.99
N ILE A 170 10.69 8.61 4.47
CA ILE A 170 9.95 8.92 3.25
C ILE A 170 9.20 10.24 3.40
N LYS A 171 8.47 10.43 4.49
CA LYS A 171 7.73 11.66 4.79
C LYS A 171 8.62 12.91 4.79
N ASN A 172 9.82 12.82 5.37
CA ASN A 172 10.76 13.93 5.40
C ASN A 172 11.31 14.25 4.00
N ILE A 173 11.62 13.23 3.19
CA ILE A 173 12.04 13.43 1.80
C ILE A 173 10.93 14.08 0.99
N VAL A 174 9.69 13.56 1.07
CA VAL A 174 8.55 14.06 0.30
C VAL A 174 8.24 15.53 0.62
N LYS A 175 8.44 15.97 1.87
CA LYS A 175 8.31 17.39 2.24
C LYS A 175 9.29 18.34 1.54
N THR A 176 10.39 17.83 0.99
CA THR A 176 11.35 18.63 0.24
C THR A 176 11.03 18.73 -1.24
N PHE A 177 10.04 17.97 -1.72
CA PHE A 177 9.64 18.00 -3.12
C PHE A 177 9.01 19.34 -3.49
N LYS A 178 9.31 19.78 -4.71
CA LYS A 178 8.65 20.92 -5.35
C LYS A 178 7.98 20.45 -6.63
N TYR A 179 6.92 21.13 -7.05
CA TYR A 179 6.17 20.79 -8.25
C TYR A 179 7.08 20.66 -9.47
N GLU A 180 7.99 21.59 -9.68
CA GLU A 180 8.96 21.63 -10.78
C GLU A 180 9.89 20.41 -10.86
N ASN A 181 10.11 19.71 -9.74
CA ASN A 181 10.90 18.48 -9.70
C ASN A 181 10.10 17.25 -10.13
N LEU A 182 8.78 17.34 -9.97
CA LEU A 182 7.85 16.23 -10.20
C LEU A 182 7.20 16.28 -11.57
N VAL A 183 7.16 17.47 -12.18
CA VAL A 183 6.63 17.71 -13.52
C VAL A 183 7.72 18.38 -14.34
N GLY A 184 8.02 17.86 -15.50
CA GLY A 184 9.01 18.41 -16.39
C GLY A 184 8.71 18.05 -17.84
N GLU A 185 9.36 18.73 -18.77
CA GLU A 185 9.36 18.29 -20.15
C GLU A 185 9.91 16.87 -20.21
N ALA A 186 9.18 15.95 -20.86
CA ALA A 186 9.68 14.62 -21.11
C ALA A 186 11.01 14.80 -21.88
N ASN A 187 12.13 14.51 -21.24
CA ASN A 187 13.39 14.39 -21.96
C ASN A 187 13.19 13.35 -23.05
N VAL A 188 13.06 13.83 -24.26
CA VAL A 188 12.94 13.06 -25.49
C VAL A 188 14.23 12.29 -25.71
#